data_d1bd4dd2057bd847bfb5cc226c1f0ad2
#
_entry.id   d1bd4dd2057bd847bfb5cc226c1f0ad2
#
_cell.length_a   1.000
_cell.length_b   1.000
_cell.length_c   1.000
_cell.angle_alpha   90.00
_cell.angle_beta   90.00
_cell.angle_gamma   90.00
#
_symmetry.space_group_name_H-M   'P 1'
#
loop_
_entity.id
_entity.type
_entity.pdbx_description
1 polymer ?
#
loop_
_entity_poly.entity_id
_entity_poly.type
_entity_poly.pdbx_seq_one_letter_code
_entity_poly.pdbx_strand_id
1 'polypeptide(L)'
;MQLTTSGQTNITAAYSAVSLWKKITNHEEFSAQPPPIRVLCNSLYASSLSRVGRDKDALKVHDCTLSLIHDNVDDSINDSIEIDVRIGRGEALQRLMRYDSSRSDFLAVCKLSQDRDRDSPMTSVKGKVANCAYSAVLCSLRLDDFEGAESILSSVVPLDRIKDLNDIDANLVGLYGAVLWELHHRSTCTAKEAASNGSSLAFTPLQLLQYAASSPNASPIYQWFFAVASKSTCDFFQGGVVSSMEKDSLLQIASINQSPFDDPALIHLDDKVLLHDLLIHSGTASVQWPKGYVLPRDQTILQDFCAANPETRWIMKERAGYGSHGNRIVDNLGIEALTGNRDSGQLVLCQMLIEPSMLYHGRKFSIRVYVVYIKNCTENNRSSVYLLNQGLAKLAESVYENSSSSSTDEIYMTNSGRIEGDGMIQYDFESLKAFMEDQYGNEAFINMWDSVKKSVSDVLQGYLQSDCNDSSVTLLFSTVPKIMGFDYIIDTNLKPWLMEVNRFPGLEARGSVDTNVKNHVIETAWRLASFSAKTDCGLPLENDNLQSAVQELNCTVDVER
;
A
#
# COMPACT_ATOMS: atom_id res chain seq x y z
N MET A 1 -12.84 3.10 8.55
CA MET A 1 -13.65 1.91 8.79
C MET A 1 -13.05 1.19 9.99
N GLN A 2 -13.68 1.30 11.16
CA GLN A 2 -13.20 0.63 12.38
C GLN A 2 -13.36 -0.89 12.19
N LEU A 3 -12.25 -1.59 11.97
CA LEU A 3 -12.18 -3.04 12.12
C LEU A 3 -12.01 -3.32 13.62
N THR A 4 -13.12 -3.40 14.34
CA THR A 4 -13.15 -3.95 15.68
C THR A 4 -12.90 -5.46 15.62
N THR A 5 -12.66 -6.12 16.76
CA THR A 5 -12.46 -7.56 16.95
C THR A 5 -13.51 -8.48 16.28
N SER A 6 -14.57 -7.91 15.69
CA SER A 6 -15.53 -8.56 14.79
C SER A 6 -15.00 -8.82 13.37
N GLY A 7 -13.78 -8.39 13.04
CA GLY A 7 -13.25 -8.46 11.66
C GLY A 7 -13.03 -9.90 11.15
N GLN A 8 -12.67 -10.84 12.03
CA GLN A 8 -12.41 -12.23 11.62
C GLN A 8 -13.69 -13.01 11.30
N THR A 9 -14.72 -12.87 12.13
CA THR A 9 -16.05 -13.40 11.80
C THR A 9 -16.61 -12.83 10.50
N ASN A 10 -16.13 -11.64 10.09
CA ASN A 10 -16.57 -10.96 8.88
C ASN A 10 -15.93 -11.52 7.60
N ILE A 11 -14.69 -12.05 7.65
CA ILE A 11 -14.00 -12.59 6.47
C ILE A 11 -14.57 -13.96 6.11
N THR A 12 -14.75 -14.88 7.05
CA THR A 12 -15.38 -16.19 6.82
C THR A 12 -16.82 -16.01 6.32
N ALA A 13 -17.57 -15.07 6.90
CA ALA A 13 -18.88 -14.70 6.40
C ALA A 13 -18.83 -14.15 4.97
N ALA A 14 -17.79 -13.39 4.61
CA ALA A 14 -17.61 -12.86 3.26
C ALA A 14 -17.31 -13.98 2.23
N TYR A 15 -16.47 -14.96 2.56
CA TYR A 15 -16.25 -16.14 1.69
C TYR A 15 -17.52 -16.96 1.51
N SER A 16 -18.28 -17.18 2.57
CA SER A 16 -19.59 -17.85 2.52
C SER A 16 -20.58 -17.08 1.65
N ALA A 17 -20.59 -15.75 1.77
CA ALA A 17 -21.41 -14.87 0.93
C ALA A 17 -21.00 -14.95 -0.54
N VAL A 18 -19.69 -14.95 -0.87
CA VAL A 18 -19.20 -15.12 -2.24
C VAL A 18 -19.70 -16.45 -2.83
N SER A 19 -19.62 -17.55 -2.09
CA SER A 19 -20.10 -18.85 -2.54
C SER A 19 -21.61 -18.85 -2.79
N LEU A 20 -22.39 -18.24 -1.90
CA LEU A 20 -23.85 -18.13 -2.03
C LEU A 20 -24.23 -17.26 -3.23
N TRP A 21 -23.66 -16.05 -3.34
CA TRP A 21 -23.94 -15.15 -4.46
C TRP A 21 -23.56 -15.75 -5.80
N LYS A 22 -22.44 -16.47 -5.87
CA LYS A 22 -22.05 -17.21 -7.09
C LYS A 22 -23.09 -18.25 -7.50
N LYS A 23 -23.68 -18.96 -6.53
CA LYS A 23 -24.77 -19.92 -6.82
C LYS A 23 -26.02 -19.21 -7.33
N ILE A 24 -26.40 -18.09 -6.70
CA ILE A 24 -27.58 -17.31 -7.08
C ILE A 24 -27.42 -16.74 -8.49
N THR A 25 -26.29 -16.07 -8.77
CA THR A 25 -26.08 -15.40 -10.07
C THR A 25 -25.83 -16.36 -11.23
N ASN A 26 -25.42 -17.59 -10.95
CA ASN A 26 -25.26 -18.65 -11.96
C ASN A 26 -26.49 -19.54 -12.10
N HIS A 27 -27.58 -19.32 -11.35
CA HIS A 27 -28.80 -20.10 -11.49
C HIS A 27 -29.50 -19.76 -12.81
N GLU A 28 -30.04 -20.77 -13.50
CA GLU A 28 -30.66 -20.62 -14.84
C GLU A 28 -31.78 -19.55 -14.85
N GLU A 29 -32.55 -19.46 -13.76
CA GLU A 29 -33.64 -18.48 -13.63
C GLU A 29 -33.17 -17.06 -13.29
N PHE A 30 -31.89 -16.86 -12.98
CA PHE A 30 -31.40 -15.53 -12.59
C PHE A 30 -31.47 -14.51 -13.74
N SER A 31 -31.21 -14.96 -14.97
CA SER A 31 -31.32 -14.13 -16.18
C SER A 31 -32.76 -13.67 -16.48
N ALA A 32 -33.75 -14.42 -16.01
CA ALA A 32 -35.16 -14.08 -16.15
C ALA A 32 -35.68 -13.13 -15.07
N GLN A 33 -34.90 -12.85 -14.02
CA GLN A 33 -35.30 -11.91 -12.98
C GLN A 33 -35.35 -10.45 -13.50
N PRO A 34 -36.24 -9.61 -12.94
CA PRO A 34 -36.28 -8.19 -13.30
C PRO A 34 -34.93 -7.50 -13.14
N PRO A 35 -34.57 -6.55 -14.02
CA PRO A 35 -33.28 -5.83 -13.98
C PRO A 35 -32.90 -5.27 -12.60
N PRO A 36 -33.79 -4.61 -11.82
CA PRO A 36 -33.45 -4.10 -10.49
C PRO A 36 -32.98 -5.19 -9.52
N ILE A 37 -33.58 -6.38 -9.56
CA ILE A 37 -33.18 -7.51 -8.71
C ILE A 37 -31.79 -8.02 -9.14
N ARG A 38 -31.55 -8.16 -10.44
CA ARG A 38 -30.25 -8.59 -10.97
C ARG A 38 -29.14 -7.60 -10.61
N VAL A 39 -29.41 -6.31 -10.72
CA VAL A 39 -28.47 -5.24 -10.36
C VAL A 39 -28.13 -5.29 -8.87
N LEU A 40 -29.14 -5.42 -8.00
CA LEU A 40 -28.92 -5.53 -6.55
C LEU A 40 -28.08 -6.76 -6.18
N CYS A 41 -28.43 -7.93 -6.70
CA CYS A 41 -27.70 -9.18 -6.44
C CYS A 41 -26.25 -9.11 -6.92
N ASN A 42 -26.02 -8.58 -8.12
CA ASN A 42 -24.68 -8.40 -8.66
C ASN A 42 -23.87 -7.42 -7.81
N SER A 43 -24.46 -6.31 -7.37
CA SER A 43 -23.79 -5.32 -6.50
C SER A 43 -23.34 -5.95 -5.17
N LEU A 44 -24.21 -6.74 -4.53
CA LEU A 44 -23.88 -7.48 -3.31
C LEU A 44 -22.80 -8.54 -3.54
N TYR A 45 -22.84 -9.22 -4.69
CA TYR A 45 -21.83 -10.19 -5.08
C TYR A 45 -20.46 -9.52 -5.29
N ALA A 46 -20.41 -8.43 -6.04
CA ALA A 46 -19.19 -7.65 -6.26
C ALA A 46 -18.59 -7.13 -4.96
N SER A 47 -19.43 -6.57 -4.06
CA SER A 47 -19.02 -6.13 -2.73
C SER A 47 -18.41 -7.26 -1.90
N SER A 48 -19.01 -8.47 -1.96
CA SER A 48 -18.48 -9.65 -1.26
C SER A 48 -17.15 -10.11 -1.84
N LEU A 49 -16.98 -10.06 -3.18
CA LEU A 49 -15.72 -10.37 -3.85
C LEU A 49 -14.60 -9.39 -3.44
N SER A 50 -14.90 -8.09 -3.40
CA SER A 50 -13.94 -7.07 -2.96
C SER A 50 -13.51 -7.26 -1.50
N ARG A 51 -14.44 -7.66 -0.62
CA ARG A 51 -14.11 -7.93 0.80
C ARG A 51 -13.14 -9.08 0.99
N VAL A 52 -13.13 -10.06 0.08
CA VAL A 52 -12.18 -11.18 0.09
C VAL A 52 -10.97 -10.94 -0.83
N GLY A 53 -10.77 -9.71 -1.31
CA GLY A 53 -9.61 -9.35 -2.13
C GLY A 53 -9.67 -9.81 -3.58
N ARG A 54 -10.84 -10.25 -4.07
CA ARG A 54 -11.04 -10.69 -5.47
C ARG A 54 -11.47 -9.53 -6.37
N ASP A 55 -10.70 -8.43 -6.37
CA ASP A 55 -11.07 -7.18 -7.05
C ASP A 55 -11.21 -7.32 -8.56
N LYS A 56 -10.42 -8.18 -9.22
CA LYS A 56 -10.58 -8.46 -10.66
C LYS A 56 -11.94 -9.09 -10.99
N ASP A 57 -12.42 -10.00 -10.15
CA ASP A 57 -13.72 -10.61 -10.32
C ASP A 57 -14.84 -9.65 -9.94
N ALA A 58 -14.66 -8.87 -8.87
CA ALA A 58 -15.57 -7.80 -8.49
C ALA A 58 -15.76 -6.80 -9.64
N LEU A 59 -14.66 -6.40 -10.30
CA LEU A 59 -14.69 -5.49 -11.45
C LEU A 59 -15.53 -6.04 -12.59
N LYS A 60 -15.36 -7.32 -12.96
CA LYS A 60 -16.19 -7.96 -14.00
C LYS A 60 -17.68 -7.91 -13.66
N VAL A 61 -18.03 -8.16 -12.40
CA VAL A 61 -19.42 -8.09 -11.93
C VAL A 61 -19.96 -6.67 -11.97
N HIS A 62 -19.15 -5.68 -11.57
CA HIS A 62 -19.51 -4.26 -11.66
C HIS A 62 -19.71 -3.81 -13.12
N ASP A 63 -18.83 -4.23 -14.05
CA ASP A 63 -18.95 -3.92 -15.48
C ASP A 63 -20.27 -4.47 -16.06
N CYS A 64 -20.58 -5.73 -15.78
CA CYS A 64 -21.88 -6.34 -16.17
C CYS A 64 -23.07 -5.60 -15.55
N THR A 65 -22.93 -5.13 -14.31
CA THR A 65 -24.01 -4.43 -13.61
C THR A 65 -24.27 -3.06 -14.22
N LEU A 66 -23.21 -2.30 -14.55
CA LEU A 66 -23.34 -1.01 -15.25
C LEU A 66 -23.97 -1.18 -16.65
N SER A 67 -23.58 -2.22 -17.40
CA SER A 67 -24.23 -2.52 -18.67
C SER A 67 -25.73 -2.78 -18.49
N LEU A 68 -26.11 -3.55 -17.48
CA LEU A 68 -27.53 -3.80 -17.18
C LEU A 68 -28.30 -2.52 -16.80
N ILE A 69 -27.65 -1.57 -16.12
CA ILE A 69 -28.25 -0.27 -15.78
C ILE A 69 -28.47 0.55 -17.04
N HIS A 70 -27.46 0.64 -17.91
CA HIS A 70 -27.51 1.45 -19.14
C HIS A 70 -28.45 0.86 -20.21
N ASP A 71 -28.57 -0.45 -20.29
CA ASP A 71 -29.46 -1.13 -21.26
C ASP A 71 -30.93 -1.02 -20.87
N ASN A 72 -31.24 -0.70 -19.61
CA ASN A 72 -32.62 -0.59 -19.12
C ASN A 72 -32.92 0.88 -18.83
N VAL A 73 -33.37 1.60 -19.87
CA VAL A 73 -33.70 3.04 -19.84
C VAL A 73 -34.97 3.35 -19.02
N ASP A 74 -35.63 2.36 -18.47
CA ASP A 74 -36.81 2.56 -17.64
C ASP A 74 -36.43 3.19 -16.27
N ASP A 75 -37.14 4.23 -15.85
CA ASP A 75 -36.99 4.99 -14.60
C ASP A 75 -36.98 4.15 -13.30
N SER A 76 -37.04 2.82 -13.43
CA SER A 76 -37.12 1.89 -12.29
C SER A 76 -35.77 1.62 -11.60
N ILE A 77 -34.63 1.89 -12.24
CA ILE A 77 -33.31 1.76 -11.64
C ILE A 77 -32.87 3.15 -11.17
N ASN A 78 -32.96 3.34 -9.87
CA ASN A 78 -32.65 4.59 -9.21
C ASN A 78 -31.13 4.90 -9.36
N ASP A 79 -30.78 6.14 -9.75
CA ASP A 79 -29.40 6.66 -9.78
C ASP A 79 -28.62 6.38 -8.48
N SER A 80 -29.31 6.20 -7.33
CA SER A 80 -28.67 5.79 -6.07
C SER A 80 -27.96 4.44 -6.20
N ILE A 81 -28.49 3.53 -7.00
CA ILE A 81 -27.89 2.20 -7.22
C ILE A 81 -26.70 2.33 -8.17
N GLU A 82 -26.82 3.14 -9.23
CA GLU A 82 -25.70 3.43 -10.11
C GLU A 82 -24.54 4.08 -9.35
N ILE A 83 -24.84 5.04 -8.48
CA ILE A 83 -23.84 5.68 -7.59
C ILE A 83 -23.11 4.62 -6.76
N ASP A 84 -23.82 3.70 -6.11
CA ASP A 84 -23.20 2.68 -5.26
C ASP A 84 -22.38 1.67 -6.08
N VAL A 85 -22.82 1.32 -7.29
CA VAL A 85 -22.06 0.45 -8.21
C VAL A 85 -20.78 1.14 -8.68
N ARG A 86 -20.84 2.42 -9.06
CA ARG A 86 -19.66 3.20 -9.48
C ARG A 86 -18.66 3.40 -8.36
N ILE A 87 -19.12 3.66 -7.14
CA ILE A 87 -18.25 3.75 -5.96
C ILE A 87 -17.50 2.43 -5.78
N GLY A 88 -18.22 1.29 -5.73
CA GLY A 88 -17.60 -0.02 -5.55
C GLY A 88 -16.64 -0.39 -6.68
N ARG A 89 -16.96 -0.04 -7.93
CA ARG A 89 -16.10 -0.22 -9.09
C ARG A 89 -14.84 0.66 -9.00
N GLY A 90 -14.99 1.93 -8.66
CA GLY A 90 -13.90 2.88 -8.47
C GLY A 90 -12.91 2.40 -7.40
N GLU A 91 -13.41 1.93 -6.26
CA GLU A 91 -12.57 1.36 -5.20
C GLU A 91 -11.83 0.10 -5.65
N ALA A 92 -12.49 -0.82 -6.39
CA ALA A 92 -11.83 -2.00 -6.93
C ALA A 92 -10.74 -1.63 -7.95
N LEU A 93 -11.00 -0.61 -8.79
CA LEU A 93 -10.02 -0.08 -9.74
C LEU A 93 -8.82 0.57 -9.03
N GLN A 94 -9.02 1.29 -7.92
CA GLN A 94 -7.93 1.84 -7.10
C GLN A 94 -7.03 0.72 -6.56
N ARG A 95 -7.62 -0.34 -6.00
CA ARG A 95 -6.86 -1.51 -5.51
C ARG A 95 -6.12 -2.23 -6.62
N LEU A 96 -6.62 -2.18 -7.85
CA LEU A 96 -5.96 -2.68 -9.06
C LEU A 96 -5.03 -1.65 -9.72
N MET A 97 -4.80 -0.50 -9.09
CA MET A 97 -3.94 0.59 -9.56
C MET A 97 -4.36 1.17 -10.94
N ARG A 98 -5.63 1.04 -11.30
CA ARG A 98 -6.20 1.62 -12.53
C ARG A 98 -6.79 3.00 -12.24
N TYR A 99 -5.93 3.93 -11.85
CA TYR A 99 -6.32 5.24 -11.29
C TYR A 99 -7.12 6.11 -12.24
N ASP A 100 -6.81 6.11 -13.54
CA ASP A 100 -7.56 6.91 -14.52
C ASP A 100 -9.01 6.45 -14.64
N SER A 101 -9.24 5.14 -14.77
CA SER A 101 -10.59 4.57 -14.79
C SER A 101 -11.33 4.77 -13.47
N SER A 102 -10.64 4.63 -12.34
CA SER A 102 -11.18 4.87 -11.01
C SER A 102 -11.62 6.33 -10.83
N ARG A 103 -10.77 7.29 -11.24
CA ARG A 103 -11.08 8.72 -11.24
C ARG A 103 -12.36 9.01 -12.04
N SER A 104 -12.48 8.41 -13.22
CA SER A 104 -13.66 8.59 -14.08
C SER A 104 -14.95 8.14 -13.39
N ASP A 105 -14.94 7.03 -12.65
CA ASP A 105 -16.11 6.57 -11.90
C ASP A 105 -16.48 7.52 -10.76
N PHE A 106 -15.51 7.98 -9.97
CA PHE A 106 -15.77 8.91 -8.87
C PHE A 106 -16.29 10.28 -9.37
N LEU A 107 -15.77 10.77 -10.50
CA LEU A 107 -16.27 12.00 -11.13
C LEU A 107 -17.69 11.83 -11.67
N ALA A 108 -18.02 10.67 -12.23
CA ALA A 108 -19.38 10.38 -12.66
C ALA A 108 -20.36 10.40 -11.47
N VAL A 109 -19.97 9.88 -10.30
CA VAL A 109 -20.77 9.97 -9.07
C VAL A 109 -20.98 11.42 -8.64
N CYS A 110 -19.92 12.23 -8.65
CA CYS A 110 -20.03 13.65 -8.32
C CYS A 110 -21.04 14.37 -9.24
N LYS A 111 -20.98 14.09 -10.55
CA LYS A 111 -21.89 14.65 -11.55
C LYS A 111 -23.34 14.19 -11.35
N LEU A 112 -23.58 12.89 -11.21
CA LEU A 112 -24.92 12.34 -10.96
C LEU A 112 -25.58 12.93 -9.71
N SER A 113 -24.78 13.18 -8.67
CA SER A 113 -25.26 13.76 -7.42
C SER A 113 -25.57 15.26 -7.58
N GLN A 114 -24.80 16.02 -8.37
CA GLN A 114 -25.03 17.44 -8.64
C GLN A 114 -26.29 17.67 -9.50
N ASP A 115 -26.56 16.80 -10.47
CA ASP A 115 -27.74 16.90 -11.33
C ASP A 115 -29.06 16.67 -10.57
N ARG A 116 -29.01 15.92 -9.45
CA ARG A 116 -30.16 15.71 -8.56
C ARG A 116 -30.47 16.89 -7.65
N ASP A 117 -29.45 17.56 -7.16
CA ASP A 117 -29.59 18.60 -6.13
C ASP A 117 -29.65 20.01 -6.72
N ARG A 118 -30.06 20.17 -7.99
CA ARG A 118 -30.14 21.48 -8.68
C ARG A 118 -30.97 22.52 -7.94
N ASP A 119 -31.94 22.09 -7.15
CA ASP A 119 -32.86 22.96 -6.38
C ASP A 119 -32.47 23.10 -4.91
N SER A 120 -31.44 22.41 -4.43
CA SER A 120 -30.95 22.51 -3.06
C SER A 120 -29.74 23.45 -3.01
N PRO A 121 -29.72 24.45 -2.10
CA PRO A 121 -28.55 25.30 -1.98
C PRO A 121 -27.33 24.42 -1.61
N MET A 122 -26.22 24.58 -2.32
CA MET A 122 -24.93 23.89 -2.11
C MET A 122 -24.34 24.19 -0.72
N THR A 123 -25.09 23.93 0.34
CA THR A 123 -24.70 24.31 1.70
C THR A 123 -23.88 23.26 2.43
N SER A 124 -23.66 22.07 1.84
CA SER A 124 -22.66 21.17 2.43
C SER A 124 -22.21 20.10 1.44
N VAL A 125 -21.01 20.24 0.90
CA VAL A 125 -20.29 19.15 0.21
C VAL A 125 -19.83 18.16 1.29
N LYS A 126 -20.76 17.32 1.74
CA LYS A 126 -20.56 16.29 2.80
C LYS A 126 -21.03 14.93 2.31
N GLY A 127 -20.58 13.88 2.97
CA GLY A 127 -21.02 12.51 2.70
C GLY A 127 -20.42 11.90 1.44
N LYS A 128 -21.25 11.17 0.67
CA LYS A 128 -20.77 10.38 -0.48
C LYS A 128 -20.06 11.22 -1.54
N VAL A 129 -20.54 12.42 -1.84
CA VAL A 129 -19.94 13.32 -2.85
C VAL A 129 -18.55 13.78 -2.41
N ALA A 130 -18.42 14.21 -1.16
CA ALA A 130 -17.13 14.61 -0.59
C ALA A 130 -16.11 13.46 -0.66
N ASN A 131 -16.52 12.25 -0.29
CA ASN A 131 -15.65 11.06 -0.35
C ASN A 131 -15.25 10.70 -1.79
N CYS A 132 -16.17 10.82 -2.76
CA CYS A 132 -15.87 10.56 -4.16
C CYS A 132 -14.94 11.63 -4.75
N ALA A 133 -15.18 12.91 -4.45
CA ALA A 133 -14.28 13.99 -4.85
C ALA A 133 -12.88 13.79 -4.26
N TYR A 134 -12.78 13.48 -2.98
CA TYR A 134 -11.53 13.15 -2.31
C TYR A 134 -10.81 11.98 -3.01
N SER A 135 -11.51 10.88 -3.29
CA SER A 135 -10.96 9.72 -4.00
C SER A 135 -10.52 10.04 -5.44
N ALA A 136 -11.28 10.87 -6.16
CA ALA A 136 -10.92 11.31 -7.51
C ALA A 136 -9.64 12.16 -7.50
N VAL A 137 -9.50 13.07 -6.52
CA VAL A 137 -8.28 13.87 -6.33
C VAL A 137 -7.10 12.98 -6.01
N LEU A 138 -7.25 11.99 -5.12
CA LEU A 138 -6.18 11.04 -4.84
C LEU A 138 -5.76 10.25 -6.09
N CYS A 139 -6.70 9.88 -6.96
CA CYS A 139 -6.36 9.25 -8.24
C CYS A 139 -5.56 10.21 -9.14
N SER A 140 -5.93 11.49 -9.20
CA SER A 140 -5.16 12.49 -9.94
C SER A 140 -3.74 12.65 -9.40
N LEU A 141 -3.57 12.71 -8.08
CA LEU A 141 -2.25 12.76 -7.44
C LEU A 141 -1.40 11.51 -7.75
N ARG A 142 -2.04 10.32 -7.85
CA ARG A 142 -1.37 9.07 -8.27
C ARG A 142 -0.91 9.09 -9.72
N LEU A 143 -1.54 9.92 -10.56
CA LEU A 143 -1.20 10.13 -11.96
C LEU A 143 -0.26 11.33 -12.16
N ASP A 144 0.24 11.94 -11.08
CA ASP A 144 1.00 13.21 -11.06
C ASP A 144 0.26 14.38 -11.75
N ASP A 145 -1.07 14.30 -11.79
CA ASP A 145 -1.96 15.30 -12.42
C ASP A 145 -2.48 16.29 -11.36
N PHE A 146 -1.61 17.21 -10.94
CA PHE A 146 -1.93 18.20 -9.89
C PHE A 146 -2.91 19.27 -10.40
N GLU A 147 -2.84 19.64 -11.66
CA GLU A 147 -3.80 20.56 -12.29
C GLU A 147 -5.19 19.91 -12.37
N GLY A 148 -5.27 18.64 -12.72
CA GLY A 148 -6.51 17.88 -12.67
C GLY A 148 -7.05 17.75 -11.24
N ALA A 149 -6.20 17.53 -10.26
CA ALA A 149 -6.58 17.52 -8.84
C ALA A 149 -7.16 18.87 -8.39
N GLU A 150 -6.51 19.98 -8.75
CA GLU A 150 -6.98 21.33 -8.46
C GLU A 150 -8.31 21.62 -9.16
N SER A 151 -8.45 21.26 -10.43
CA SER A 151 -9.68 21.42 -11.20
C SER A 151 -10.88 20.68 -10.56
N ILE A 152 -10.67 19.48 -10.05
CA ILE A 152 -11.70 18.72 -9.32
C ILE A 152 -12.07 19.47 -8.03
N LEU A 153 -11.07 19.87 -7.24
CA LEU A 153 -11.29 20.56 -5.97
C LEU A 153 -12.00 21.89 -6.16
N SER A 154 -11.60 22.69 -7.13
CA SER A 154 -12.25 23.99 -7.43
C SER A 154 -13.69 23.82 -7.88
N SER A 155 -14.03 22.72 -8.57
CA SER A 155 -15.41 22.43 -8.99
C SER A 155 -16.31 22.01 -7.82
N VAL A 156 -15.77 21.34 -6.81
CA VAL A 156 -16.51 20.83 -5.66
C VAL A 156 -16.46 21.79 -4.47
N VAL A 157 -15.35 22.50 -4.32
CA VAL A 157 -15.10 23.49 -3.25
C VAL A 157 -14.81 24.86 -3.89
N PRO A 158 -15.83 25.57 -4.39
CA PRO A 158 -15.65 26.88 -5.03
C PRO A 158 -15.31 27.94 -3.98
N LEU A 159 -14.01 28.10 -3.67
CA LEU A 159 -13.49 28.97 -2.60
C LEU A 159 -13.92 30.45 -2.76
N ASP A 160 -14.21 30.89 -3.99
CA ASP A 160 -14.71 32.23 -4.30
C ASP A 160 -16.15 32.49 -3.79
N ARG A 161 -16.90 31.43 -3.53
CA ARG A 161 -18.32 31.48 -3.11
C ARG A 161 -18.53 31.07 -1.66
N ILE A 162 -17.51 30.51 -1.01
CA ILE A 162 -17.61 29.99 0.35
C ILE A 162 -17.33 31.11 1.33
N LYS A 163 -18.29 31.34 2.23
CA LYS A 163 -18.17 32.33 3.31
C LYS A 163 -17.60 31.73 4.59
N ASP A 164 -17.85 30.44 4.82
CA ASP A 164 -17.40 29.71 6.02
C ASP A 164 -16.91 28.31 5.63
N LEU A 165 -15.66 28.00 5.99
CA LEU A 165 -15.06 26.68 5.76
C LEU A 165 -15.74 25.57 6.56
N ASN A 166 -16.47 25.91 7.64
CA ASN A 166 -17.22 24.93 8.45
C ASN A 166 -18.35 24.23 7.68
N ASP A 167 -18.78 24.77 6.56
CA ASP A 167 -19.80 24.18 5.69
C ASP A 167 -19.25 23.05 4.81
N ILE A 168 -17.92 22.85 4.79
CA ILE A 168 -17.25 21.90 3.91
C ILE A 168 -16.61 20.78 4.73
N ASP A 169 -16.40 19.63 4.09
CA ASP A 169 -15.61 18.55 4.69
C ASP A 169 -14.16 18.99 4.91
N ALA A 170 -13.69 18.90 6.14
CA ALA A 170 -12.37 19.39 6.54
C ALA A 170 -11.21 18.64 5.84
N ASN A 171 -11.40 17.38 5.44
CA ASN A 171 -10.40 16.64 4.67
C ASN A 171 -10.29 17.17 3.24
N LEU A 172 -11.42 17.55 2.61
CA LEU A 172 -11.38 18.22 1.29
C LEU A 172 -10.70 19.58 1.37
N VAL A 173 -10.98 20.36 2.42
CA VAL A 173 -10.32 21.67 2.64
C VAL A 173 -8.81 21.47 2.80
N GLY A 174 -8.39 20.52 3.62
CA GLY A 174 -6.97 20.21 3.85
C GLY A 174 -6.28 19.70 2.59
N LEU A 175 -6.94 18.84 1.83
CA LEU A 175 -6.40 18.31 0.57
C LEU A 175 -6.26 19.44 -0.47
N TYR A 176 -7.24 20.36 -0.54
CA TYR A 176 -7.16 21.53 -1.41
C TYR A 176 -5.97 22.44 -1.03
N GLY A 177 -5.82 22.71 0.27
CA GLY A 177 -4.67 23.47 0.76
C GLY A 177 -3.33 22.82 0.38
N ALA A 178 -3.23 21.50 0.50
CA ALA A 178 -2.03 20.74 0.14
C ALA A 178 -1.74 20.79 -1.37
N VAL A 179 -2.75 20.57 -2.23
CA VAL A 179 -2.61 20.63 -3.70
C VAL A 179 -2.21 22.04 -4.16
N LEU A 180 -2.84 23.08 -3.65
CA LEU A 180 -2.49 24.48 -4.00
C LEU A 180 -1.08 24.84 -3.54
N TRP A 181 -0.67 24.34 -2.35
CA TRP A 181 0.68 24.56 -1.85
C TRP A 181 1.73 23.90 -2.74
N GLU A 182 1.51 22.66 -3.18
CA GLU A 182 2.38 21.94 -4.12
C GLU A 182 2.48 22.66 -5.48
N LEU A 183 1.36 23.04 -6.07
CA LEU A 183 1.33 23.77 -7.35
C LEU A 183 2.10 25.09 -7.26
N HIS A 184 1.94 25.84 -6.15
CA HIS A 184 2.67 27.08 -5.95
C HIS A 184 4.19 26.85 -5.92
N HIS A 185 4.66 25.84 -5.22
CA HIS A 185 6.08 25.54 -5.12
C HIS A 185 6.66 24.96 -6.40
N ARG A 186 5.93 24.11 -7.11
CA ARG A 186 6.33 23.62 -8.45
C ARG A 186 6.51 24.76 -9.44
N SER A 187 5.58 25.74 -9.47
CA SER A 187 5.67 26.90 -10.35
C SER A 187 6.83 27.82 -10.02
N THR A 188 7.20 27.98 -8.75
CA THR A 188 8.35 28.79 -8.33
C THR A 188 9.70 28.13 -8.64
N CYS A 189 9.76 26.80 -8.66
CA CYS A 189 10.97 26.08 -9.07
C CYS A 189 11.20 26.11 -10.58
N THR A 190 10.13 26.18 -11.38
CA THR A 190 10.19 26.16 -12.86
C THR A 190 10.20 27.54 -13.50
N ALA A 191 9.84 28.61 -12.78
CA ALA A 191 9.66 29.95 -13.34
C ALA A 191 10.36 31.04 -12.55
N LYS A 192 11.51 31.48 -13.10
CA LYS A 192 11.94 32.89 -12.90
C LYS A 192 11.02 33.88 -13.63
N GLU A 193 9.95 33.45 -14.29
CA GLU A 193 9.18 34.29 -15.24
C GLU A 193 7.66 34.37 -15.03
N ALA A 194 7.03 33.68 -14.08
CA ALA A 194 5.57 33.74 -13.91
C ALA A 194 5.11 34.52 -12.67
N ALA A 195 5.62 35.73 -12.51
CA ALA A 195 5.03 36.70 -11.58
C ALA A 195 3.94 37.51 -12.28
N SER A 196 2.70 36.99 -12.40
CA SER A 196 1.53 37.85 -12.64
C SER A 196 0.18 37.17 -12.91
N ASN A 197 -0.12 36.03 -12.38
CA ASN A 197 -1.54 35.63 -12.38
C ASN A 197 -2.04 35.55 -10.93
N GLY A 198 -2.35 36.73 -10.39
CA GLY A 198 -3.04 36.90 -9.12
C GLY A 198 -4.51 36.49 -9.26
N SER A 199 -4.79 35.17 -9.18
CA SER A 199 -6.13 34.76 -8.79
C SER A 199 -6.29 35.13 -7.32
N SER A 200 -7.15 36.10 -7.03
CA SER A 200 -7.55 36.49 -5.68
C SER A 200 -8.37 35.36 -5.06
N LEU A 201 -7.70 34.29 -4.64
CA LEU A 201 -8.34 33.26 -3.82
C LEU A 201 -8.74 33.89 -2.47
N ALA A 202 -9.96 33.60 -2.01
CA ALA A 202 -10.46 34.07 -0.71
C ALA A 202 -9.62 33.54 0.46
N PHE A 203 -8.91 32.40 0.26
CA PHE A 203 -8.06 31.75 1.25
C PHE A 203 -6.71 31.35 0.66
N THR A 204 -5.66 31.53 1.44
CA THR A 204 -4.32 31.03 1.08
C THR A 204 -4.20 29.52 1.34
N PRO A 205 -3.28 28.79 0.65
CA PRO A 205 -3.03 27.38 0.92
C PRO A 205 -2.75 27.09 2.40
N LEU A 206 -1.99 27.97 3.07
CA LEU A 206 -1.65 27.83 4.48
C LEU A 206 -2.87 27.98 5.41
N GLN A 207 -3.80 28.88 5.09
CA GLN A 207 -5.06 29.04 5.84
C GLN A 207 -5.95 27.81 5.72
N LEU A 208 -6.01 27.19 4.54
CA LEU A 208 -6.77 25.94 4.33
C LEU A 208 -6.15 24.77 5.12
N LEU A 209 -4.83 24.64 5.10
CA LEU A 209 -4.12 23.62 5.89
C LEU A 209 -4.30 23.87 7.39
N GLN A 210 -4.22 25.11 7.85
CA GLN A 210 -4.44 25.49 9.25
C GLN A 210 -5.85 25.14 9.72
N TYR A 211 -6.86 25.42 8.90
CA TYR A 211 -8.23 25.05 9.20
C TYR A 211 -8.38 23.52 9.37
N ALA A 212 -7.89 22.74 8.40
CA ALA A 212 -7.94 21.28 8.49
C ALA A 212 -7.15 20.73 9.68
N ALA A 213 -5.94 21.27 9.93
CA ALA A 213 -5.11 20.88 11.07
C ALA A 213 -5.79 21.11 12.42
N SER A 214 -6.66 22.12 12.53
CA SER A 214 -7.39 22.48 13.74
C SER A 214 -8.73 21.75 13.87
N SER A 215 -9.18 21.07 12.83
CA SER A 215 -10.48 20.38 12.81
C SER A 215 -10.39 18.98 13.43
N PRO A 216 -11.22 18.64 14.44
CA PRO A 216 -11.21 17.32 15.06
C PRO A 216 -11.72 16.21 14.11
N ASN A 217 -12.36 16.58 13.00
CA ASN A 217 -12.92 15.64 12.02
C ASN A 217 -12.00 15.42 10.82
N ALA A 218 -10.89 16.17 10.72
CA ALA A 218 -9.93 16.01 9.65
C ALA A 218 -8.87 14.95 9.99
N SER A 219 -8.26 14.38 8.96
CA SER A 219 -7.14 13.49 9.12
C SER A 219 -5.95 14.20 9.78
N PRO A 220 -5.31 13.60 10.78
CA PRO A 220 -4.13 14.18 11.45
C PRO A 220 -2.98 14.50 10.51
N ILE A 221 -2.94 13.96 9.27
CA ILE A 221 -1.90 14.27 8.28
C ILE A 221 -1.86 15.77 7.95
N TYR A 222 -2.99 16.48 8.04
CA TYR A 222 -3.03 17.91 7.77
C TYR A 222 -2.33 18.74 8.86
N GLN A 223 -2.22 18.22 10.09
CA GLN A 223 -1.37 18.82 11.13
C GLN A 223 0.11 18.75 10.71
N TRP A 224 0.53 17.62 10.16
CA TRP A 224 1.87 17.46 9.60
C TRP A 224 2.09 18.39 8.40
N PHE A 225 1.19 18.43 7.43
CA PHE A 225 1.33 19.29 6.27
C PHE A 225 1.35 20.78 6.64
N PHE A 226 0.52 21.18 7.60
CA PHE A 226 0.56 22.54 8.13
C PHE A 226 1.90 22.84 8.82
N ALA A 227 2.41 21.93 9.65
CA ALA A 227 3.69 22.07 10.32
C ALA A 227 4.87 22.20 9.33
N VAL A 228 4.88 21.39 8.26
CA VAL A 228 5.90 21.49 7.20
C VAL A 228 5.76 22.82 6.46
N ALA A 229 4.55 23.16 5.99
CA ALA A 229 4.29 24.37 5.22
C ALA A 229 4.58 25.65 5.99
N SER A 230 4.34 25.67 7.31
CA SER A 230 4.62 26.79 8.22
C SER A 230 6.03 26.78 8.79
N LYS A 231 6.87 25.80 8.43
CA LYS A 231 8.22 25.59 9.00
C LYS A 231 8.25 25.40 10.52
N SER A 232 7.19 24.85 11.09
CA SER A 232 7.00 24.61 12.53
C SER A 232 7.06 23.13 12.92
N THR A 233 7.79 22.30 12.16
CA THR A 233 7.90 20.85 12.41
C THR A 233 8.48 20.51 13.78
N CYS A 234 9.24 21.44 14.39
CA CYS A 234 9.70 21.29 15.78
C CYS A 234 8.52 21.17 16.75
N ASP A 235 7.47 21.96 16.54
CA ASP A 235 6.33 22.03 17.45
C ASP A 235 5.44 20.77 17.30
N PHE A 236 5.46 20.12 16.16
CA PHE A 236 4.69 18.89 15.92
C PHE A 236 5.04 17.78 16.91
N PHE A 237 6.31 17.63 17.27
CA PHE A 237 6.77 16.64 18.25
C PHE A 237 6.90 17.19 19.68
N GLN A 238 7.37 18.42 19.87
CA GLN A 238 7.53 19.04 21.18
C GLN A 238 6.21 19.54 21.76
N GLY A 239 5.27 19.97 20.91
CA GLY A 239 3.93 20.41 21.30
C GLY A 239 2.99 19.29 21.74
N GLY A 240 3.47 18.05 21.81
CA GLY A 240 2.69 16.93 22.33
C GLY A 240 1.70 16.33 21.34
N VAL A 241 1.69 16.73 20.06
CA VAL A 241 0.76 16.16 19.07
C VAL A 241 1.01 14.66 18.90
N VAL A 242 2.27 14.24 18.74
CA VAL A 242 2.60 12.80 18.64
C VAL A 242 2.65 12.14 20.01
N SER A 243 3.14 12.83 21.06
CA SER A 243 3.19 12.27 22.41
C SER A 243 1.84 12.21 23.11
N SER A 244 0.87 13.05 22.72
CA SER A 244 -0.50 13.04 23.21
C SER A 244 -1.46 12.21 22.35
N MET A 245 -1.06 11.84 21.13
CA MET A 245 -1.84 10.89 20.34
C MET A 245 -1.84 9.53 21.01
N GLU A 246 -3.02 9.00 21.26
CA GLU A 246 -3.15 7.59 21.61
C GLU A 246 -2.50 6.73 20.54
N LYS A 247 -1.86 5.64 20.94
CA LYS A 247 -1.14 4.72 20.02
C LYS A 247 -1.97 4.31 18.80
N ASP A 248 -3.29 4.16 19.00
CA ASP A 248 -4.24 3.84 17.92
C ASP A 248 -4.36 4.95 16.87
N SER A 249 -4.18 6.22 17.26
CA SER A 249 -4.21 7.35 16.33
C SER A 249 -2.95 7.41 15.45
N LEU A 250 -1.78 7.09 15.99
CA LEU A 250 -0.53 6.96 15.21
C LEU A 250 -0.63 5.82 14.19
N LEU A 251 -1.23 4.69 14.57
CA LEU A 251 -1.55 3.58 13.67
C LEU A 251 -2.52 4.00 12.55
N GLN A 252 -3.54 4.79 12.88
CA GLN A 252 -4.48 5.31 11.89
C GLN A 252 -3.78 6.25 10.90
N ILE A 253 -2.91 7.14 11.35
CA ILE A 253 -2.16 8.03 10.46
C ILE A 253 -1.32 7.22 9.47
N ALA A 254 -0.57 6.24 9.93
CA ALA A 254 0.29 5.43 9.07
C ALA A 254 -0.51 4.54 8.11
N SER A 255 -1.60 3.90 8.57
CA SER A 255 -2.39 2.99 7.74
C SER A 255 -3.33 3.71 6.77
N ILE A 256 -3.91 4.85 7.18
CA ILE A 256 -4.87 5.60 6.37
C ILE A 256 -4.17 6.55 5.39
N ASN A 257 -3.09 7.22 5.81
CA ASN A 257 -2.49 8.31 5.04
C ASN A 257 -1.25 7.89 4.24
N GLN A 258 -0.64 6.76 4.55
CA GLN A 258 0.51 6.29 3.80
C GLN A 258 0.14 5.97 2.35
N SER A 259 -0.98 5.28 2.13
CA SER A 259 -1.44 4.92 0.79
C SER A 259 -1.79 6.12 -0.10
N PRO A 260 -2.59 7.11 0.36
CA PRO A 260 -2.93 8.28 -0.46
C PRO A 260 -1.73 9.12 -0.90
N PHE A 261 -0.74 9.26 -0.02
CA PHE A 261 0.43 10.11 -0.23
C PHE A 261 1.70 9.33 -0.55
N ASP A 262 1.54 8.13 -1.11
CA ASP A 262 2.64 7.29 -1.53
C ASP A 262 3.35 7.82 -2.78
N ASP A 263 4.59 7.39 -2.97
CA ASP A 263 5.34 7.57 -4.21
C ASP A 263 4.94 6.45 -5.20
N PRO A 264 4.29 6.78 -6.34
CA PRO A 264 3.86 5.77 -7.30
C PRO A 264 5.03 4.93 -7.85
N ALA A 265 6.22 5.49 -7.94
CA ALA A 265 7.41 4.80 -8.44
C ALA A 265 7.82 3.62 -7.56
N LEU A 266 7.49 3.63 -6.26
CA LEU A 266 7.73 2.51 -5.34
C LEU A 266 7.00 1.20 -5.73
N ILE A 267 6.10 1.25 -6.72
CA ILE A 267 5.49 0.03 -7.28
C ILE A 267 6.54 -0.94 -7.84
N HIS A 268 7.68 -0.43 -8.30
CA HIS A 268 8.77 -1.26 -8.80
C HIS A 268 9.41 -2.14 -7.71
N LEU A 269 9.22 -1.81 -6.44
CA LEU A 269 9.62 -2.63 -5.30
C LEU A 269 8.52 -3.60 -4.84
N ASP A 270 7.24 -3.20 -4.95
CA ASP A 270 6.09 -3.94 -4.42
C ASP A 270 5.56 -5.00 -5.41
N ASP A 271 5.60 -4.69 -6.71
CA ASP A 271 5.18 -5.62 -7.75
C ASP A 271 6.24 -6.70 -7.96
N LYS A 272 5.86 -7.95 -7.74
CA LYS A 272 6.79 -9.08 -7.73
C LYS A 272 7.53 -9.29 -9.05
N VAL A 273 6.89 -8.94 -10.19
CA VAL A 273 7.51 -9.04 -11.52
C VAL A 273 8.47 -7.88 -11.73
N LEU A 274 8.07 -6.65 -11.38
CA LEU A 274 8.91 -5.47 -11.52
C LEU A 274 10.13 -5.54 -10.59
N LEU A 275 9.95 -6.02 -9.35
CA LEU A 275 11.06 -6.26 -8.43
C LEU A 275 12.02 -7.32 -8.97
N HIS A 276 11.51 -8.42 -9.53
CA HIS A 276 12.32 -9.44 -10.17
C HIS A 276 13.16 -8.85 -11.32
N ASP A 277 12.52 -8.10 -12.20
CA ASP A 277 13.21 -7.46 -13.33
C ASP A 277 14.25 -6.44 -12.84
N LEU A 278 13.93 -5.63 -11.85
CA LEU A 278 14.85 -4.69 -11.20
C LEU A 278 16.11 -5.41 -10.69
N LEU A 279 15.96 -6.48 -9.91
CA LEU A 279 17.07 -7.20 -9.29
C LEU A 279 17.95 -7.93 -10.31
N ILE A 280 17.35 -8.43 -11.39
CA ILE A 280 18.12 -9.09 -12.48
C ILE A 280 18.93 -8.07 -13.27
N HIS A 281 18.36 -6.89 -13.57
CA HIS A 281 19.00 -5.88 -14.42
C HIS A 281 20.00 -4.99 -13.66
N SER A 282 19.75 -4.71 -12.37
CA SER A 282 20.63 -3.83 -11.57
C SER A 282 21.97 -4.45 -11.19
N GLY A 283 22.20 -5.73 -11.49
CA GLY A 283 23.46 -6.42 -11.16
C GLY A 283 23.75 -6.52 -9.65
N THR A 284 22.73 -6.43 -8.81
CA THR A 284 22.83 -6.51 -7.35
C THR A 284 23.17 -7.93 -6.89
N ALA A 285 24.38 -8.39 -7.23
CA ALA A 285 24.85 -9.76 -6.99
C ALA A 285 24.87 -10.18 -5.49
N SER A 286 24.79 -9.22 -4.58
CA SER A 286 24.78 -9.47 -3.13
C SER A 286 23.38 -9.78 -2.59
N VAL A 287 22.30 -9.38 -3.28
CA VAL A 287 20.94 -9.71 -2.90
C VAL A 287 20.67 -11.17 -3.19
N GLN A 288 20.43 -11.95 -2.13
CA GLN A 288 19.98 -13.31 -2.32
C GLN A 288 18.50 -13.29 -2.72
N TRP A 289 18.26 -13.48 -4.00
CA TRP A 289 16.94 -13.56 -4.62
C TRP A 289 16.76 -14.97 -5.20
N PRO A 290 15.66 -15.67 -4.88
CA PRO A 290 15.43 -17.00 -5.43
C PRO A 290 15.39 -16.94 -6.96
N LYS A 291 16.02 -17.91 -7.61
CA LYS A 291 15.95 -18.01 -9.07
C LYS A 291 14.50 -18.01 -9.52
N GLY A 292 14.14 -17.14 -10.44
CA GLY A 292 12.77 -16.91 -10.85
C GLY A 292 12.61 -16.75 -12.35
N TYR A 293 11.38 -16.93 -12.81
CA TYR A 293 10.97 -16.81 -14.22
C TYR A 293 9.60 -16.16 -14.28
N VAL A 294 9.42 -15.23 -15.21
CA VAL A 294 8.14 -14.52 -15.42
C VAL A 294 7.36 -15.23 -16.52
N LEU A 295 6.23 -15.80 -16.17
CA LEU A 295 5.36 -16.50 -17.12
C LEU A 295 4.29 -15.55 -17.69
N PRO A 296 3.96 -15.66 -19.01
CA PRO A 296 4.48 -16.62 -19.98
C PRO A 296 5.81 -16.24 -20.64
N ARG A 297 6.41 -15.07 -20.34
CA ARG A 297 7.61 -14.52 -20.99
C ARG A 297 8.77 -15.53 -21.02
N ASP A 298 9.07 -16.14 -19.88
CA ASP A 298 10.25 -17.01 -19.69
C ASP A 298 9.90 -18.50 -19.72
N GLN A 299 8.75 -18.88 -20.30
CA GLN A 299 8.22 -20.24 -20.22
C GLN A 299 9.17 -21.29 -20.76
N THR A 300 9.78 -21.07 -21.93
CA THR A 300 10.71 -22.03 -22.55
C THR A 300 11.94 -22.25 -21.67
N ILE A 301 12.50 -21.16 -21.13
CA ILE A 301 13.70 -21.22 -20.27
C ILE A 301 13.38 -21.97 -18.97
N LEU A 302 12.20 -21.76 -18.42
CA LEU A 302 11.73 -22.49 -17.22
C LEU A 302 11.56 -23.99 -17.53
N GLN A 303 10.98 -24.36 -18.65
CA GLN A 303 10.79 -25.75 -19.06
C GLN A 303 12.13 -26.48 -19.23
N ASP A 304 13.11 -25.85 -19.89
CA ASP A 304 14.47 -26.40 -20.04
C ASP A 304 15.15 -26.60 -18.65
N PHE A 305 14.99 -25.64 -17.76
CA PHE A 305 15.52 -25.74 -16.40
C PHE A 305 14.85 -26.87 -15.61
N CYS A 306 13.54 -27.00 -15.67
CA CYS A 306 12.78 -28.06 -15.01
C CYS A 306 13.18 -29.45 -15.52
N ALA A 307 13.41 -29.60 -16.81
CA ALA A 307 13.87 -30.86 -17.41
C ALA A 307 15.26 -31.27 -16.87
N ALA A 308 16.13 -30.30 -16.66
CA ALA A 308 17.48 -30.53 -16.10
C ALA A 308 17.47 -30.73 -14.57
N ASN A 309 16.44 -30.29 -13.85
CA ASN A 309 16.36 -30.27 -12.40
C ASN A 309 14.98 -30.78 -11.92
N PRO A 310 14.67 -32.06 -12.09
CA PRO A 310 13.31 -32.60 -11.88
C PRO A 310 12.80 -32.50 -10.43
N GLU A 311 13.69 -32.47 -9.44
CA GLU A 311 13.33 -32.41 -8.01
C GLU A 311 13.08 -31.00 -7.50
N THR A 312 13.21 -29.98 -8.36
CA THR A 312 13.02 -28.59 -7.94
C THR A 312 11.55 -28.31 -7.68
N ARG A 313 11.29 -27.69 -6.54
CA ARG A 313 9.95 -27.21 -6.16
C ARG A 313 9.87 -25.70 -6.36
N TRP A 314 8.68 -25.23 -6.69
CA TRP A 314 8.44 -23.87 -7.10
C TRP A 314 7.32 -23.22 -6.28
N ILE A 315 7.40 -21.92 -6.13
CA ILE A 315 6.28 -21.08 -5.68
C ILE A 315 5.87 -20.16 -6.82
N MET A 316 4.61 -20.23 -7.20
CA MET A 316 4.00 -19.32 -8.17
C MET A 316 3.36 -18.17 -7.42
N LYS A 317 3.71 -16.93 -7.79
CA LYS A 317 3.25 -15.71 -7.14
C LYS A 317 2.51 -14.83 -8.15
N GLU A 318 1.28 -14.47 -7.86
CA GLU A 318 0.57 -13.46 -8.65
C GLU A 318 1.24 -12.08 -8.46
N ARG A 319 1.27 -11.30 -9.55
CA ARG A 319 1.95 -10.01 -9.62
C ARG A 319 1.58 -9.06 -8.48
N ALA A 320 0.30 -8.90 -8.21
CA ALA A 320 -0.25 -7.99 -7.19
C ALA A 320 -0.94 -8.73 -6.03
N GLY A 321 -0.57 -9.99 -5.75
CA GLY A 321 -1.13 -10.77 -4.66
C GLY A 321 -0.66 -10.23 -3.31
N TYR A 322 -1.58 -10.06 -2.35
CA TYR A 322 -1.27 -9.71 -0.96
C TYR A 322 -1.75 -10.81 -0.01
N GLY A 323 -1.16 -10.89 1.17
CA GLY A 323 -1.56 -11.86 2.19
C GLY A 323 -1.42 -13.32 1.76
N SER A 324 -0.43 -13.65 0.93
CA SER A 324 -0.24 -14.97 0.29
C SER A 324 -1.36 -15.41 -0.66
N HIS A 325 -2.38 -14.59 -0.90
CA HIS A 325 -3.41 -14.89 -1.89
C HIS A 325 -2.79 -14.98 -3.29
N GLY A 326 -3.14 -16.04 -4.02
CA GLY A 326 -2.58 -16.30 -5.35
C GLY A 326 -1.21 -16.97 -5.35
N ASN A 327 -0.58 -17.18 -4.20
CA ASN A 327 0.63 -17.99 -4.10
C ASN A 327 0.25 -19.49 -4.12
N ARG A 328 1.00 -20.28 -4.90
CA ARG A 328 0.81 -21.74 -5.01
C ARG A 328 2.16 -22.43 -5.05
N ILE A 329 2.31 -23.49 -4.27
CA ILE A 329 3.46 -24.35 -4.35
C ILE A 329 3.18 -25.42 -5.39
N VAL A 330 4.10 -25.61 -6.31
CA VAL A 330 3.99 -26.54 -7.42
C VAL A 330 5.31 -27.30 -7.62
N ASP A 331 5.19 -28.54 -8.07
CA ASP A 331 6.31 -29.30 -8.62
C ASP A 331 6.46 -29.01 -10.13
N ASN A 332 7.43 -29.63 -10.78
CA ASN A 332 7.66 -29.45 -12.20
C ASN A 332 6.46 -29.89 -13.05
N LEU A 333 5.72 -30.92 -12.67
CA LEU A 333 4.52 -31.40 -13.37
C LEU A 333 3.36 -30.42 -13.23
N GLY A 334 3.23 -29.80 -12.06
CA GLY A 334 2.24 -28.74 -11.81
C GLY A 334 2.47 -27.51 -12.66
N ILE A 335 3.72 -27.17 -12.98
CA ILE A 335 4.07 -26.04 -13.85
C ILE A 335 3.59 -26.30 -15.27
N GLU A 336 3.79 -27.50 -15.82
CA GLU A 336 3.34 -27.83 -17.17
C GLU A 336 1.81 -27.74 -17.30
N ALA A 337 1.07 -28.23 -16.30
CA ALA A 337 -0.40 -28.15 -16.28
C ALA A 337 -0.92 -26.69 -16.19
N LEU A 338 -0.19 -25.81 -15.51
CA LEU A 338 -0.59 -24.41 -15.31
C LEU A 338 -0.23 -23.51 -16.50
N THR A 339 0.79 -23.84 -17.28
CA THR A 339 1.21 -23.06 -18.46
C THR A 339 0.31 -23.28 -19.66
N GLY A 340 -0.37 -24.44 -19.74
CA GLY A 340 -1.26 -24.77 -20.88
C GLY A 340 -2.61 -24.04 -20.90
N ASN A 341 -3.05 -23.42 -19.82
CA ASN A 341 -4.45 -22.95 -19.65
C ASN A 341 -4.56 -21.47 -19.23
N ARG A 342 -3.55 -20.61 -19.44
CA ARG A 342 -3.60 -19.21 -19.01
C ARG A 342 -4.05 -18.26 -20.10
N ASP A 343 -4.97 -17.38 -19.76
CA ASP A 343 -5.24 -16.16 -20.52
C ASP A 343 -3.94 -15.40 -20.73
N SER A 344 -3.58 -15.12 -21.97
CA SER A 344 -2.28 -14.65 -22.46
C SER A 344 -1.85 -13.25 -21.96
N GLY A 345 -2.54 -12.68 -20.97
CA GLY A 345 -2.26 -11.32 -20.46
C GLY A 345 -1.81 -11.21 -19.01
N GLN A 346 -1.83 -12.29 -18.23
CA GLN A 346 -1.52 -12.21 -16.81
C GLN A 346 -0.09 -12.72 -16.51
N LEU A 347 0.82 -11.80 -16.18
CA LEU A 347 2.17 -12.15 -15.74
C LEU A 347 2.15 -12.76 -14.33
N VAL A 348 2.96 -13.79 -14.11
CA VAL A 348 3.13 -14.51 -12.85
C VAL A 348 4.61 -14.77 -12.65
N LEU A 349 5.11 -14.54 -11.45
CA LEU A 349 6.46 -14.89 -11.06
C LEU A 349 6.49 -16.33 -10.53
N CYS A 350 7.27 -17.19 -11.16
CA CYS A 350 7.58 -18.53 -10.70
C CYS A 350 8.98 -18.54 -10.10
N GLN A 351 9.13 -18.79 -8.80
CA GLN A 351 10.41 -18.78 -8.09
C GLN A 351 10.73 -20.14 -7.48
N MET A 352 12.01 -20.50 -7.42
CA MET A 352 12.47 -21.68 -6.67
C MET A 352 12.10 -21.55 -5.20
N LEU A 353 11.56 -22.61 -4.65
CA LEU A 353 11.33 -22.72 -3.21
C LEU A 353 12.69 -22.84 -2.47
N ILE A 354 12.86 -22.05 -1.42
CA ILE A 354 14.08 -22.10 -0.62
C ILE A 354 14.00 -23.30 0.34
N GLU A 355 14.79 -24.31 0.02
CA GLU A 355 14.89 -25.54 0.80
C GLU A 355 16.35 -26.07 0.75
N PRO A 356 16.86 -26.57 1.87
CA PRO A 356 16.27 -26.57 3.21
C PRO A 356 16.30 -25.16 3.85
N SER A 357 15.22 -24.79 4.52
CA SER A 357 15.14 -23.55 5.28
C SER A 357 15.40 -23.79 6.77
N MET A 358 15.93 -22.78 7.46
CA MET A 358 16.01 -22.77 8.92
C MET A 358 14.61 -22.90 9.51
N LEU A 359 14.48 -23.63 10.60
CA LEU A 359 13.22 -23.80 11.33
C LEU A 359 13.31 -23.08 12.67
N TYR A 360 12.22 -22.42 13.07
CA TYR A 360 12.03 -21.83 14.37
C TYR A 360 10.95 -22.64 15.11
N HIS A 361 11.31 -23.27 16.22
CA HIS A 361 10.45 -24.23 16.93
C HIS A 361 9.83 -25.32 16.02
N GLY A 362 10.64 -25.87 15.11
CA GLY A 362 10.22 -26.90 14.17
C GLY A 362 9.29 -26.44 13.05
N ARG A 363 9.10 -25.14 12.88
CA ARG A 363 8.22 -24.53 11.86
C ARG A 363 9.03 -23.70 10.87
N LYS A 364 8.59 -23.65 9.63
CA LYS A 364 9.09 -22.64 8.69
C LYS A 364 8.67 -21.26 9.18
N PHE A 365 9.53 -20.27 8.93
CA PHE A 365 9.25 -18.89 9.31
C PHE A 365 9.82 -17.92 8.27
N SER A 366 9.30 -16.73 8.26
CA SER A 366 9.85 -15.57 7.57
C SER A 366 10.10 -14.45 8.56
N ILE A 367 11.09 -13.61 8.28
CA ILE A 367 11.27 -12.37 9.03
C ILE A 367 10.72 -11.20 8.23
N ARG A 368 9.96 -10.32 8.91
CA ARG A 368 9.53 -9.02 8.41
C ARG A 368 10.45 -7.95 8.98
N VAL A 369 11.16 -7.28 8.10
CA VAL A 369 12.05 -6.17 8.41
C VAL A 369 11.38 -4.88 7.96
N TYR A 370 11.44 -3.82 8.76
CA TYR A 370 10.85 -2.54 8.43
C TYR A 370 11.92 -1.55 7.99
N VAL A 371 11.62 -0.85 6.91
CA VAL A 371 12.46 0.18 6.32
C VAL A 371 11.67 1.47 6.18
N VAL A 372 12.24 2.58 6.61
CA VAL A 372 11.66 3.90 6.42
C VAL A 372 12.42 4.62 5.31
N TYR A 373 11.68 5.03 4.29
CA TYR A 373 12.18 5.83 3.18
C TYR A 373 11.57 7.22 3.24
N ILE A 374 12.41 8.25 3.19
CA ILE A 374 12.03 9.65 3.18
C ILE A 374 12.66 10.27 1.95
N LYS A 375 11.81 10.73 1.02
CA LYS A 375 12.25 11.42 -0.19
C LYS A 375 12.49 12.88 0.17
N ASN A 376 13.72 13.24 0.48
CA ASN A 376 14.07 14.63 0.74
C ASN A 376 14.06 15.44 -0.55
N CYS A 377 13.25 16.47 -0.57
CA CYS A 377 13.11 17.41 -1.69
C CYS A 377 13.86 18.72 -1.42
N THR A 378 14.90 18.66 -0.60
CA THR A 378 15.77 19.82 -0.32
C THR A 378 16.73 20.08 -1.47
N GLU A 379 17.46 21.21 -1.43
CA GLU A 379 18.40 21.65 -2.47
C GLU A 379 19.38 20.56 -2.92
N ASN A 380 19.61 19.54 -2.09
CA ASN A 380 20.51 18.42 -2.37
C ASN A 380 19.81 17.18 -2.95
N ASN A 381 18.49 17.17 -3.06
CA ASN A 381 17.65 16.08 -3.62
C ASN A 381 18.04 14.66 -3.15
N ARG A 382 18.43 14.51 -1.88
CA ARG A 382 18.90 13.25 -1.30
C ARG A 382 17.76 12.56 -0.56
N SER A 383 17.44 11.34 -0.97
CA SER A 383 16.54 10.46 -0.22
C SER A 383 17.29 9.81 0.94
N SER A 384 16.63 9.69 2.08
CA SER A 384 17.18 9.00 3.26
C SER A 384 16.48 7.66 3.47
N VAL A 385 17.27 6.64 3.78
CA VAL A 385 16.79 5.28 4.02
C VAL A 385 17.26 4.83 5.39
N TYR A 386 16.33 4.35 6.21
CA TYR A 386 16.60 3.88 7.56
C TYR A 386 16.08 2.47 7.74
N LEU A 387 16.96 1.56 8.16
CA LEU A 387 16.58 0.21 8.58
C LEU A 387 16.29 0.22 10.07
N LEU A 388 15.11 -0.26 10.47
CA LEU A 388 14.73 -0.36 11.87
C LEU A 388 15.28 -1.65 12.48
N ASN A 389 15.76 -1.56 13.72
CA ASN A 389 16.29 -2.72 14.46
C ASN A 389 15.19 -3.65 15.01
N GLN A 390 13.94 -3.22 14.91
CA GLN A 390 12.76 -4.00 15.31
C GLN A 390 12.11 -4.66 14.09
N GLY A 391 11.64 -5.88 14.29
CA GLY A 391 10.96 -6.64 13.25
C GLY A 391 10.23 -7.85 13.83
N LEU A 392 9.67 -8.67 12.96
CA LEU A 392 8.85 -9.82 13.34
C LEU A 392 9.35 -11.10 12.67
N ALA A 393 9.47 -12.16 13.44
CA ALA A 393 9.54 -13.53 12.92
C ALA A 393 8.13 -14.12 12.90
N LYS A 394 7.64 -14.48 11.72
CA LYS A 394 6.28 -15.00 11.47
C LYS A 394 6.39 -16.48 11.14
N LEU A 395 5.75 -17.34 11.93
CA LEU A 395 5.84 -18.77 11.78
C LEU A 395 4.69 -19.33 10.94
N ALA A 396 4.96 -20.42 10.23
CA ALA A 396 3.94 -21.23 9.59
C ALA A 396 3.01 -21.87 10.63
N GLU A 397 1.76 -22.13 10.26
CA GLU A 397 0.75 -22.71 11.15
C GLU A 397 1.13 -24.11 11.61
N SER A 398 1.66 -24.94 10.71
CA SER A 398 1.99 -26.33 10.98
C SER A 398 3.49 -26.55 11.17
N VAL A 399 3.85 -27.54 11.98
CA VAL A 399 5.24 -28.02 12.12
C VAL A 399 5.70 -28.58 10.77
N TYR A 400 6.94 -28.29 10.41
CA TYR A 400 7.53 -28.76 9.17
C TYR A 400 7.85 -30.25 9.27
N GLU A 401 7.12 -31.07 8.54
CA GLU A 401 7.40 -32.48 8.37
C GLU A 401 8.02 -32.75 7.01
N ASN A 402 9.15 -33.41 7.00
CA ASN A 402 9.92 -33.71 5.77
C ASN A 402 9.25 -34.84 4.92
N SER A 403 7.91 -34.92 4.96
CA SER A 403 7.18 -35.92 4.19
C SER A 403 6.79 -35.33 2.84
N SER A 404 7.23 -35.95 1.76
CA SER A 404 6.93 -35.63 0.35
C SER A 404 5.44 -35.69 -0.01
N SER A 405 4.56 -35.98 0.95
CA SER A 405 3.12 -36.18 0.75
C SER A 405 2.23 -35.04 1.27
N SER A 406 2.76 -34.13 2.08
CA SER A 406 1.95 -33.01 2.58
C SER A 406 2.19 -31.74 1.76
N SER A 407 1.44 -31.59 0.70
CA SER A 407 1.38 -30.36 -0.12
C SER A 407 0.47 -29.29 0.50
N THR A 408 0.36 -29.25 1.82
CA THR A 408 -0.49 -28.27 2.47
C THR A 408 0.23 -26.93 2.53
N ASP A 409 -0.36 -25.93 1.90
CA ASP A 409 0.09 -24.53 1.95
C ASP A 409 0.38 -24.05 3.39
N GLU A 410 -0.24 -24.64 4.39
CA GLU A 410 -0.10 -24.37 5.83
C GLU A 410 1.32 -24.56 6.39
N ILE A 411 2.11 -25.45 5.77
CA ILE A 411 3.50 -25.72 6.18
C ILE A 411 4.46 -24.66 5.65
N TYR A 412 4.12 -24.08 4.50
CA TYR A 412 5.02 -23.18 3.75
C TYR A 412 4.65 -21.72 3.85
N MET A 413 3.39 -21.40 4.12
CA MET A 413 2.89 -20.02 4.15
C MET A 413 3.01 -19.45 5.55
N THR A 414 3.95 -18.54 5.73
CA THR A 414 4.22 -17.86 7.01
C THR A 414 3.37 -16.59 7.20
N ASN A 415 2.48 -16.29 6.25
CA ASN A 415 1.70 -15.06 6.27
C ASN A 415 0.34 -15.26 6.97
N SER A 416 0.04 -14.38 7.90
CA SER A 416 -1.12 -14.37 8.81
C SER A 416 -2.50 -14.35 8.15
N GLY A 417 -2.61 -14.10 6.83
CA GLY A 417 -3.89 -14.04 6.15
C GLY A 417 -4.66 -15.37 6.04
N ARG A 418 -4.04 -16.49 6.43
CA ARG A 418 -4.62 -17.84 6.32
C ARG A 418 -4.94 -18.50 7.65
N ILE A 419 -4.51 -17.93 8.78
CA ILE A 419 -4.74 -18.54 10.11
C ILE A 419 -6.03 -17.98 10.68
N GLU A 420 -7.05 -18.83 10.84
CA GLU A 420 -8.27 -18.50 11.55
C GLU A 420 -8.00 -18.49 13.06
N GLY A 421 -8.28 -17.34 13.71
CA GLY A 421 -8.18 -17.16 15.16
C GLY A 421 -6.98 -16.31 15.62
N ASP A 422 -6.92 -16.05 16.93
CA ASP A 422 -5.84 -15.28 17.62
C ASP A 422 -4.47 -15.97 17.61
N GLY A 423 -4.33 -17.04 16.84
CA GLY A 423 -3.22 -17.97 16.86
C GLY A 423 -2.01 -17.62 15.99
N MET A 424 -1.80 -16.34 15.61
CA MET A 424 -0.56 -15.95 14.92
C MET A 424 0.63 -16.15 15.85
N ILE A 425 1.46 -17.12 15.51
CA ILE A 425 2.71 -17.34 16.23
C ILE A 425 3.73 -16.36 15.65
N GLN A 426 3.94 -15.25 16.36
CA GLN A 426 4.91 -14.23 16.00
C GLN A 426 5.85 -13.99 17.18
N TYR A 427 7.11 -13.73 16.85
CA TYR A 427 8.15 -13.37 17.78
C TYR A 427 8.83 -12.07 17.32
N ASP A 428 9.29 -11.29 18.26
CA ASP A 428 10.16 -10.13 17.98
C ASP A 428 11.60 -10.57 17.68
N PHE A 429 12.42 -9.63 17.28
CA PHE A 429 13.82 -9.91 16.95
C PHE A 429 14.69 -10.22 18.18
N GLU A 430 14.31 -9.79 19.37
CA GLU A 430 15.02 -10.17 20.60
C GLU A 430 14.85 -11.67 20.88
N SER A 431 13.63 -12.18 20.75
CA SER A 431 13.32 -13.60 20.88
C SER A 431 13.99 -14.45 19.79
N LEU A 432 13.97 -13.97 18.53
CA LEU A 432 14.66 -14.63 17.42
C LEU A 432 16.17 -14.67 17.64
N LYS A 433 16.76 -13.56 18.09
CA LYS A 433 18.18 -13.45 18.40
C LYS A 433 18.59 -14.45 19.47
N ALA A 434 17.88 -14.48 20.59
CA ALA A 434 18.14 -15.42 21.67
C ALA A 434 18.10 -16.88 21.18
N PHE A 435 17.11 -17.23 20.36
CA PHE A 435 17.00 -18.55 19.75
C PHE A 435 18.18 -18.87 18.82
N MET A 436 18.56 -17.94 17.95
CA MET A 436 19.66 -18.17 17.00
C MET A 436 21.01 -18.28 17.72
N GLU A 437 21.25 -17.48 18.73
CA GLU A 437 22.47 -17.52 19.53
C GLU A 437 22.59 -18.83 20.31
N ASP A 438 21.49 -19.35 20.87
CA ASP A 438 21.46 -20.65 21.57
C ASP A 438 21.73 -21.81 20.61
N GLN A 439 21.15 -21.83 19.42
CA GLN A 439 21.24 -22.97 18.51
C GLN A 439 22.47 -22.93 17.59
N TYR A 440 22.98 -21.73 17.24
CA TYR A 440 24.01 -21.55 16.20
C TYR A 440 25.22 -20.74 16.67
N GLY A 441 25.22 -20.25 17.92
CA GLY A 441 26.30 -19.47 18.52
C GLY A 441 26.09 -17.96 18.47
N ASN A 442 26.84 -17.24 19.33
CA ASN A 442 26.63 -15.82 19.65
C ASN A 442 26.66 -14.85 18.46
N GLU A 443 27.34 -15.22 17.37
CA GLU A 443 27.46 -14.36 16.19
C GLU A 443 26.37 -14.65 15.12
N ALA A 444 25.55 -15.68 15.33
CA ALA A 444 24.62 -16.17 14.31
C ALA A 444 23.63 -15.10 13.85
N PHE A 445 22.97 -14.41 14.80
CA PHE A 445 22.02 -13.36 14.50
C PHE A 445 22.71 -12.13 13.87
N ILE A 446 23.86 -11.73 14.39
CA ILE A 446 24.60 -10.55 13.91
C ILE A 446 25.00 -10.75 12.44
N ASN A 447 25.58 -11.90 12.09
CA ASN A 447 26.00 -12.20 10.72
C ASN A 447 24.83 -12.27 9.73
N MET A 448 23.71 -12.87 10.16
CA MET A 448 22.47 -12.88 9.38
C MET A 448 21.94 -11.45 9.20
N TRP A 449 21.91 -10.65 10.28
CA TRP A 449 21.42 -9.28 10.26
C TRP A 449 22.27 -8.36 9.37
N ASP A 450 23.60 -8.49 9.39
CA ASP A 450 24.50 -7.75 8.50
C ASP A 450 24.25 -8.09 7.02
N SER A 451 23.90 -9.34 6.73
CA SER A 451 23.51 -9.77 5.39
C SER A 451 22.16 -9.15 4.97
N VAL A 452 21.20 -9.04 5.90
CA VAL A 452 19.92 -8.34 5.67
C VAL A 452 20.15 -6.86 5.40
N LYS A 453 20.97 -6.17 6.22
CA LYS A 453 21.31 -4.76 6.02
C LYS A 453 21.87 -4.51 4.62
N LYS A 454 22.84 -5.33 4.22
CA LYS A 454 23.43 -5.24 2.90
C LYS A 454 22.40 -5.46 1.80
N SER A 455 21.54 -6.48 1.94
CA SER A 455 20.49 -6.78 0.99
C SER A 455 19.51 -5.60 0.82
N VAL A 456 19.04 -5.01 1.92
CA VAL A 456 18.14 -3.84 1.88
C VAL A 456 18.81 -2.65 1.19
N SER A 457 20.08 -2.37 1.55
CA SER A 457 20.87 -1.29 0.93
C SER A 457 20.98 -1.49 -0.57
N ASP A 458 21.36 -2.69 -1.02
CA ASP A 458 21.59 -2.98 -2.44
C ASP A 458 20.29 -2.93 -3.26
N VAL A 459 19.16 -3.42 -2.71
CA VAL A 459 17.84 -3.32 -3.36
C VAL A 459 17.44 -1.86 -3.58
N LEU A 460 17.58 -1.04 -2.54
CA LEU A 460 17.18 0.36 -2.61
C LEU A 460 18.15 1.19 -3.45
N GLN A 461 19.44 0.89 -3.41
CA GLN A 461 20.40 1.52 -4.29
C GLN A 461 20.12 1.19 -5.77
N GLY A 462 19.81 -0.08 -6.08
CA GLY A 462 19.38 -0.49 -7.42
C GLY A 462 18.12 0.23 -7.88
N TYR A 463 17.14 0.41 -6.99
CA TYR A 463 15.94 1.19 -7.26
C TYR A 463 16.24 2.67 -7.52
N LEU A 464 17.01 3.31 -6.66
CA LEU A 464 17.34 4.73 -6.77
C LEU A 464 18.19 5.06 -8.03
N GLN A 465 18.99 4.10 -8.51
CA GLN A 465 19.80 4.23 -9.74
C GLN A 465 19.03 3.88 -11.02
N SER A 466 17.85 3.26 -10.89
CA SER A 466 17.04 2.88 -12.03
C SER A 466 16.26 4.06 -12.60
N ASP A 467 15.95 4.00 -13.90
CA ASP A 467 15.07 4.97 -14.59
C ASP A 467 13.64 4.98 -14.02
N CYS A 468 13.33 4.03 -13.15
CA CYS A 468 12.04 3.93 -12.48
C CYS A 468 11.86 4.97 -11.36
N ASN A 469 12.96 5.51 -10.86
CA ASN A 469 12.94 6.55 -9.82
C ASN A 469 12.70 7.91 -10.47
N ASP A 470 11.44 8.23 -10.73
CA ASP A 470 11.09 9.55 -11.25
C ASP A 470 11.43 10.64 -10.22
N SER A 471 12.31 11.55 -10.65
CA SER A 471 12.78 12.68 -9.85
C SER A 471 11.77 13.84 -9.78
N SER A 472 10.51 13.64 -10.23
CA SER A 472 9.47 14.66 -10.11
C SER A 472 9.28 15.03 -8.62
N VAL A 473 9.64 16.26 -8.30
CA VAL A 473 9.74 16.75 -6.92
C VAL A 473 8.35 17.14 -6.43
N THR A 474 7.81 16.36 -5.50
CA THR A 474 6.68 16.77 -4.68
C THR A 474 7.17 17.15 -3.29
N LEU A 475 7.05 18.43 -2.91
CA LEU A 475 7.68 18.92 -1.68
C LEU A 475 6.94 18.47 -0.43
N LEU A 476 5.62 18.62 -0.38
CA LEU A 476 4.83 18.36 0.82
C LEU A 476 4.57 16.85 1.02
N PHE A 477 4.11 16.17 -0.03
CA PHE A 477 3.78 14.74 0.05
C PHE A 477 5.03 13.85 0.22
N SER A 478 6.18 14.30 -0.26
CA SER A 478 7.44 13.58 -0.10
C SER A 478 7.96 13.58 1.32
N THR A 479 7.52 14.53 2.18
CA THR A 479 7.89 14.56 3.60
C THR A 479 7.21 13.48 4.42
N VAL A 480 6.16 12.83 3.90
CA VAL A 480 5.50 11.72 4.58
C VAL A 480 6.42 10.49 4.55
N PRO A 481 6.78 9.92 5.71
CA PRO A 481 7.65 8.76 5.74
C PRO A 481 6.98 7.56 5.08
N LYS A 482 7.72 6.86 4.21
CA LYS A 482 7.26 5.62 3.58
C LYS A 482 7.81 4.44 4.38
N ILE A 483 6.91 3.70 5.02
CA ILE A 483 7.27 2.48 5.74
C ILE A 483 7.11 1.32 4.77
N MET A 484 8.18 0.57 4.55
CA MET A 484 8.19 -0.64 3.71
C MET A 484 8.48 -1.86 4.55
N GLY A 485 7.94 -3.00 4.17
CA GLY A 485 8.22 -4.29 4.80
C GLY A 485 8.98 -5.20 3.84
N PHE A 486 10.19 -5.60 4.22
CA PHE A 486 10.99 -6.58 3.49
C PHE A 486 10.84 -7.95 4.15
N ASP A 487 10.44 -8.95 3.39
CA ASP A 487 10.24 -10.31 3.89
C ASP A 487 11.37 -11.23 3.43
N TYR A 488 12.01 -11.91 4.40
CA TYR A 488 13.10 -12.85 4.14
C TYR A 488 12.78 -14.23 4.69
N ILE A 489 13.23 -15.28 3.98
CA ILE A 489 13.38 -16.63 4.51
C ILE A 489 14.87 -16.84 4.79
N ILE A 490 15.17 -17.52 5.90
CA ILE A 490 16.54 -17.88 6.28
C ILE A 490 16.77 -19.35 5.91
N ASP A 491 17.87 -19.65 5.19
CA ASP A 491 18.23 -21.04 4.89
C ASP A 491 19.02 -21.69 6.06
N THR A 492 19.33 -22.96 5.94
CA THR A 492 20.09 -23.70 6.96
C THR A 492 21.55 -23.23 7.12
N ASN A 493 22.06 -22.43 6.21
CA ASN A 493 23.36 -21.77 6.33
C ASN A 493 23.25 -20.37 6.92
N LEU A 494 22.10 -20.02 7.53
CA LEU A 494 21.77 -18.71 8.09
C LEU A 494 21.78 -17.55 7.08
N LYS A 495 21.61 -17.87 5.79
CA LYS A 495 21.61 -16.90 4.72
C LYS A 495 20.20 -16.38 4.48
N PRO A 496 19.98 -15.05 4.53
CA PRO A 496 18.68 -14.47 4.26
C PRO A 496 18.41 -14.39 2.76
N TRP A 497 17.24 -14.87 2.34
CA TRP A 497 16.72 -14.82 0.98
C TRP A 497 15.54 -13.84 0.92
N LEU A 498 15.66 -12.77 0.15
CA LEU A 498 14.57 -11.81 -0.04
C LEU A 498 13.41 -12.48 -0.80
N MET A 499 12.21 -12.40 -0.25
CA MET A 499 11.02 -13.00 -0.84
C MET A 499 10.11 -12.00 -1.52
N GLU A 500 9.95 -10.84 -0.91
CA GLU A 500 9.13 -9.74 -1.41
C GLU A 500 9.43 -8.45 -0.64
N VAL A 501 9.07 -7.32 -1.24
CA VAL A 501 8.99 -6.01 -0.59
C VAL A 501 7.53 -5.58 -0.60
N ASN A 502 7.03 -5.15 0.55
CA ASN A 502 5.67 -4.67 0.70
C ASN A 502 5.70 -3.15 0.89
N ARG A 503 5.21 -2.42 -0.08
CA ARG A 503 5.06 -0.96 -0.05
C ARG A 503 4.05 -0.50 1.01
N PHE A 504 3.03 -1.31 1.25
CA PHE A 504 2.00 -1.09 2.26
C PHE A 504 1.97 -2.25 3.25
N PRO A 505 2.99 -2.39 4.13
CA PRO A 505 2.99 -3.45 5.12
C PRO A 505 1.77 -3.25 6.04
N GLY A 506 1.07 -4.34 6.36
CA GLY A 506 -0.05 -4.28 7.31
C GLY A 506 0.46 -3.79 8.67
N LEU A 507 0.05 -2.59 9.07
CA LEU A 507 0.46 -1.96 10.33
C LEU A 507 -0.60 -2.10 11.43
N GLU A 508 -1.75 -2.71 11.12
CA GLU A 508 -2.78 -3.04 12.12
C GLU A 508 -2.24 -4.05 13.12
N ALA A 509 -2.49 -3.78 14.39
CA ALA A 509 -2.05 -4.62 15.49
C ALA A 509 -2.86 -5.93 15.58
N ARG A 510 -2.15 -7.06 15.74
CA ARG A 510 -2.74 -8.40 15.81
C ARG A 510 -2.10 -9.22 16.93
N GLY A 511 -2.22 -8.75 18.17
CA GLY A 511 -1.57 -9.35 19.34
C GLY A 511 -0.51 -8.45 19.94
N SER A 512 -0.05 -8.78 21.15
CA SER A 512 0.81 -7.90 21.96
C SER A 512 2.20 -7.67 21.34
N VAL A 513 2.84 -8.72 20.84
CA VAL A 513 4.17 -8.64 20.21
C VAL A 513 4.10 -7.77 18.96
N ASP A 514 3.12 -8.06 18.10
CA ASP A 514 2.88 -7.33 16.85
C ASP A 514 2.58 -5.84 17.11
N THR A 515 1.75 -5.56 18.13
CA THR A 515 1.41 -4.20 18.57
C THR A 515 2.65 -3.42 19.00
N ASN A 516 3.50 -4.02 19.83
CA ASN A 516 4.70 -3.35 20.34
C ASN A 516 5.68 -3.01 19.21
N VAL A 517 5.94 -3.97 18.31
CA VAL A 517 6.85 -3.76 17.17
C VAL A 517 6.29 -2.69 16.23
N LYS A 518 5.03 -2.78 15.84
CA LYS A 518 4.43 -1.84 14.89
C LYS A 518 4.29 -0.43 15.44
N ASN A 519 3.93 -0.28 16.71
CA ASN A 519 3.91 1.03 17.39
C ASN A 519 5.29 1.68 17.35
N HIS A 520 6.34 0.90 17.68
CA HIS A 520 7.71 1.39 17.60
C HIS A 520 8.11 1.80 16.17
N VAL A 521 7.75 0.99 15.17
CA VAL A 521 8.01 1.28 13.75
C VAL A 521 7.38 2.61 13.34
N ILE A 522 6.10 2.82 13.67
CA ILE A 522 5.36 4.02 13.28
C ILE A 522 5.90 5.25 13.98
N GLU A 523 6.10 5.17 15.31
CA GLU A 523 6.67 6.27 16.08
C GLU A 523 8.05 6.68 15.55
N THR A 524 8.91 5.69 15.29
CA THR A 524 10.25 5.94 14.75
C THR A 524 10.19 6.57 13.36
N ALA A 525 9.32 6.09 12.48
CA ALA A 525 9.17 6.65 11.13
C ALA A 525 8.81 8.14 11.14
N TRP A 526 7.86 8.54 11.98
CA TRP A 526 7.47 9.95 12.12
C TRP A 526 8.54 10.81 12.79
N ARG A 527 9.28 10.26 13.77
CA ARG A 527 10.44 10.95 14.38
C ARG A 527 11.53 11.20 13.34
N LEU A 528 11.83 10.22 12.48
CA LEU A 528 12.80 10.37 11.38
C LEU A 528 12.34 11.41 10.36
N ALA A 529 11.06 11.43 9.99
CA ALA A 529 10.50 12.42 9.08
C ALA A 529 10.64 13.85 9.67
N SER A 530 10.33 14.03 10.96
CA SER A 530 10.52 15.30 11.64
C SER A 530 11.98 15.74 11.70
N PHE A 531 12.88 14.78 11.93
CA PHE A 531 14.31 15.06 11.93
C PHE A 531 14.79 15.46 10.52
N SER A 532 14.40 14.74 9.49
CA SER A 532 14.73 15.08 8.10
C SER A 532 14.25 16.48 7.71
N ALA A 533 13.05 16.86 8.12
CA ALA A 533 12.53 18.21 7.90
C ALA A 533 13.26 19.30 8.71
N LYS A 534 13.96 18.94 9.80
CA LYS A 534 14.75 19.86 10.64
C LYS A 534 16.20 20.06 10.16
N THR A 535 16.79 19.09 9.49
CA THR A 535 18.18 19.20 9.02
C THR A 535 18.35 20.37 8.05
N ASP A 536 17.28 20.81 7.43
CA ASP A 536 17.25 22.08 6.69
C ASP A 536 17.41 23.32 7.59
N CYS A 537 17.23 23.16 8.91
CA CYS A 537 17.39 24.23 9.92
C CYS A 537 18.73 24.18 10.68
N GLY A 538 19.60 23.23 10.38
CA GLY A 538 20.97 23.16 10.95
C GLY A 538 21.06 22.75 12.44
N LEU A 539 20.05 22.09 13.00
CA LEU A 539 20.08 21.63 14.39
C LEU A 539 20.60 20.19 14.51
N PRO A 540 21.52 19.88 15.46
CA PRO A 540 22.08 18.54 15.63
C PRO A 540 21.07 17.55 16.26
N LEU A 541 21.26 16.26 15.96
CA LEU A 541 20.59 15.14 16.61
C LEU A 541 21.02 15.03 18.08
N GLU A 542 20.25 15.58 18.99
CA GLU A 542 20.45 15.40 20.42
C GLU A 542 19.62 14.23 21.02
N ASN A 543 19.41 13.14 20.29
CA ASN A 543 18.60 12.06 20.80
C ASN A 543 19.26 10.70 20.61
N ASP A 544 20.09 10.29 21.58
CA ASP A 544 20.77 8.98 21.63
C ASP A 544 19.82 7.78 21.45
N ASN A 545 18.54 7.95 21.82
CA ASN A 545 17.51 6.91 21.68
C ASN A 545 17.07 6.68 20.24
N LEU A 546 17.14 7.70 19.36
CA LEU A 546 16.76 7.52 17.95
C LEU A 546 17.90 6.84 17.19
N GLN A 547 19.16 7.16 17.49
CA GLN A 547 20.33 6.51 16.88
C GLN A 547 20.41 5.02 17.22
N SER A 548 19.99 4.62 18.43
CA SER A 548 19.97 3.21 18.83
C SER A 548 18.83 2.40 18.19
N ALA A 549 17.73 3.05 17.79
CA ALA A 549 16.55 2.40 17.21
C ALA A 549 16.67 2.14 15.70
N VAL A 550 17.60 2.86 15.01
CA VAL A 550 17.71 2.82 13.55
C VAL A 550 19.17 2.78 13.12
N GLN A 551 19.37 2.20 11.95
CA GLN A 551 20.62 2.32 11.21
C GLN A 551 20.36 3.05 9.91
N GLU A 552 20.99 4.21 9.75
CA GLU A 552 20.97 4.91 8.46
C GLU A 552 21.78 4.09 7.45
N LEU A 553 21.14 3.75 6.33
CA LEU A 553 21.81 3.08 5.23
C LEU A 553 22.34 4.14 4.28
N ASN A 554 23.63 4.08 3.97
CA ASN A 554 24.28 4.98 3.00
C ASN A 554 23.81 4.64 1.57
N CYS A 555 22.54 4.88 1.29
CA CYS A 555 21.93 4.78 -0.03
C CYS A 555 21.89 6.15 -0.71
N THR A 556 22.97 6.95 -0.58
CA THR A 556 23.06 8.23 -1.26
C THR A 556 23.43 8.02 -2.70
N VAL A 557 22.52 8.30 -3.60
CA VAL A 557 22.83 8.47 -5.02
C VAL A 557 23.03 9.96 -5.25
N ASP A 558 24.26 10.36 -5.56
CA ASP A 558 24.52 11.67 -6.14
C ASP A 558 23.93 11.63 -7.55
N VAL A 559 22.76 12.19 -7.73
CA VAL A 559 22.19 12.41 -9.05
C VAL A 559 22.97 13.57 -9.67
N GLU A 560 24.09 13.26 -10.30
CA GLU A 560 24.71 14.21 -11.22
C GLU A 560 23.72 14.43 -12.37
N ARG A 561 23.27 15.68 -12.51
CA ARG A 561 22.43 16.15 -13.62
C ARG A 561 23.26 16.35 -14.89
#